data_aef24af3c5e26ed46b6130fe1c0df84e
#
_entry.id   aef24af3c5e26ed46b6130fe1c0df84e
#
_cell.length_a   1.000
_cell.length_b   1.000
_cell.length_c   1.000
_cell.angle_alpha   90.00
_cell.angle_beta   90.00
_cell.angle_gamma   90.00
#
_symmetry.space_group_name_H-M   'P 1'
#
loop_
_entity.id
_entity.type
_entity.pdbx_description
1 polymer ?
#
loop_
_entity_poly.entity_id
_entity_poly.type
_entity_poly.pdbx_seq_one_letter_code
_entity_poly.pdbx_strand_id
1 'polypeptide(L)'
;VSLPYDVLTEEERDDLYQTSPFNIVRLIWGKELPGREEEGNPYLRASALLQSWLKEGILRRDEEEAFYLSVQDFSFQGRGERRTGLVARVSLSHAEGGSIFLHEETFSQQVNDRLQLLQATSAHLDSIFAVYAGDSEALNRLMREQMEDPPLLDLQDRWGVRNRIWAVHGKERLETISEEMRGRQLIVADGHHRYQASLRYFAEKGQQGHVLMTLVSLNDPGLVILPYHRLILDPEMDTVGTFLNRLRSSFRVDEVRLPHRKERQILLTEYLWADTGPIPRFAFYGGGDSLFLLTRPSRGISDASPLMEIFVLEEEILPNLKGWEAGRKEEMVCYTPSIEEALHQVEAGGAQLAIFLRPPSPQELLTLVRGGRKAPPKSTYFYPKLLSGLVLDLLDG
;
A
#
# COMPACT_ATOMS: atom_id res chain seq x y z
N VAL A 1 3.83 6.80 -16.83
CA VAL A 1 3.43 6.45 -15.44
C VAL A 1 2.82 5.06 -15.39
N SER A 2 2.87 4.40 -14.25
CA SER A 2 2.21 3.12 -13.96
C SER A 2 1.89 3.00 -12.47
N LEU A 3 1.11 2.00 -12.10
CA LEU A 3 1.06 1.57 -10.70
C LEU A 3 2.42 1.01 -10.25
N PRO A 4 2.68 0.95 -8.94
CA PRO A 4 3.86 0.28 -8.39
C PRO A 4 3.94 -1.20 -8.83
N TYR A 5 5.16 -1.71 -8.94
CA TYR A 5 5.45 -3.04 -9.47
C TYR A 5 4.74 -4.20 -8.73
N ASP A 6 4.48 -4.04 -7.44
CA ASP A 6 3.94 -5.05 -6.53
C ASP A 6 2.40 -5.15 -6.53
N VAL A 7 1.74 -4.29 -7.31
CA VAL A 7 0.28 -4.33 -7.52
C VAL A 7 -0.12 -4.59 -8.97
N LEU A 8 0.85 -4.59 -9.90
CA LEU A 8 0.61 -4.92 -11.30
C LEU A 8 0.64 -6.43 -11.52
N THR A 9 -0.23 -6.93 -12.39
CA THR A 9 -0.11 -8.27 -12.95
C THR A 9 0.87 -8.30 -14.13
N GLU A 10 1.33 -9.48 -14.55
CA GLU A 10 2.17 -9.60 -15.74
C GLU A 10 1.46 -9.14 -17.02
N GLU A 11 0.16 -9.42 -17.13
CA GLU A 11 -0.66 -8.98 -18.24
C GLU A 11 -0.75 -7.44 -18.30
N GLU A 12 -1.02 -6.78 -17.16
CA GLU A 12 -1.03 -5.32 -17.07
C GLU A 12 0.34 -4.71 -17.37
N ARG A 13 1.43 -5.33 -16.91
CA ARG A 13 2.79 -4.92 -17.28
C ARG A 13 2.96 -4.96 -18.78
N ASP A 14 2.54 -6.05 -19.42
CA ASP A 14 2.71 -6.28 -20.85
C ASP A 14 1.89 -5.30 -21.68
N ASP A 15 0.70 -4.96 -21.27
CA ASP A 15 -0.13 -3.90 -21.83
C ASP A 15 0.55 -2.53 -21.73
N LEU A 16 1.12 -2.20 -20.57
CA LEU A 16 1.84 -0.93 -20.35
C LEU A 16 3.09 -0.83 -21.23
N TYR A 17 3.77 -1.96 -21.49
CA TYR A 17 4.88 -2.02 -22.44
C TYR A 17 4.46 -1.67 -23.87
N GLN A 18 3.25 -2.05 -24.27
CA GLN A 18 2.70 -1.75 -25.61
C GLN A 18 2.16 -0.33 -25.71
N THR A 19 1.62 0.21 -24.61
CA THR A 19 1.01 1.54 -24.57
C THR A 19 2.02 2.64 -24.89
N SER A 20 3.27 2.54 -24.40
CA SER A 20 4.30 3.56 -24.65
C SER A 20 5.71 2.99 -24.49
N PRO A 21 6.65 3.36 -25.39
CA PRO A 21 8.06 3.05 -25.22
C PRO A 21 8.69 3.75 -24.02
N PHE A 22 8.04 4.79 -23.48
CA PHE A 22 8.50 5.60 -22.35
C PHE A 22 7.70 5.33 -21.06
N ASN A 23 6.96 4.21 -20.98
CA ASN A 23 6.28 3.88 -19.77
C ASN A 23 7.28 3.48 -18.68
N ILE A 24 7.11 4.04 -17.47
CA ILE A 24 8.01 3.81 -16.32
C ILE A 24 8.10 2.34 -15.91
N VAL A 25 7.12 1.51 -16.26
CA VAL A 25 7.13 0.07 -16.01
C VAL A 25 8.39 -0.62 -16.56
N ARG A 26 8.96 -0.06 -17.63
CA ARG A 26 10.22 -0.55 -18.24
C ARG A 26 11.43 -0.40 -17.32
N LEU A 27 11.39 0.57 -16.41
CA LEU A 27 12.42 0.82 -15.42
C LEU A 27 12.13 0.04 -14.12
N ILE A 28 10.90 0.10 -13.63
CA ILE A 28 10.55 -0.45 -12.30
C ILE A 28 10.29 -1.95 -12.30
N TRP A 29 9.88 -2.50 -13.45
CA TRP A 29 9.58 -3.93 -13.63
C TRP A 29 9.90 -4.40 -15.05
N GLY A 30 11.18 -4.39 -15.39
CA GLY A 30 11.68 -4.81 -16.71
C GLY A 30 11.42 -6.30 -16.98
N LYS A 31 11.05 -6.63 -18.21
CA LYS A 31 10.86 -8.02 -18.63
C LYS A 31 12.21 -8.75 -18.67
N GLU A 32 12.24 -10.02 -18.31
CA GLU A 32 13.37 -10.88 -18.66
C GLU A 32 13.37 -11.15 -20.17
N LEU A 33 14.50 -10.92 -20.82
CA LEU A 33 14.64 -11.20 -22.24
C LEU A 33 15.66 -12.33 -22.45
N PRO A 34 15.38 -13.28 -23.36
CA PRO A 34 16.37 -14.27 -23.76
C PRO A 34 17.52 -13.55 -24.47
N GLY A 35 18.75 -13.77 -24.05
CA GLY A 35 19.93 -13.15 -24.61
C GLY A 35 21.20 -13.39 -23.80
N ARG A 36 22.27 -12.66 -24.12
CA ARG A 36 23.50 -12.67 -23.31
C ARG A 36 23.18 -12.06 -21.93
N GLU A 37 23.87 -12.52 -20.88
CA GLU A 37 23.61 -12.10 -19.48
C GLU A 37 23.48 -10.58 -19.30
N GLU A 38 24.33 -9.79 -19.97
CA GLU A 38 24.29 -8.34 -19.90
C GLU A 38 23.06 -7.72 -20.58
N GLU A 39 22.68 -8.19 -21.78
CA GLU A 39 21.53 -7.71 -22.53
C GLU A 39 20.20 -8.21 -21.95
N GLY A 40 20.23 -9.40 -21.34
CA GLY A 40 19.09 -10.04 -20.67
C GLY A 40 18.74 -9.41 -19.30
N ASN A 41 19.70 -8.78 -18.62
CA ASN A 41 19.54 -8.26 -17.28
C ASN A 41 18.57 -7.05 -17.23
N PRO A 42 17.42 -7.15 -16.54
CA PRO A 42 16.42 -6.08 -16.49
C PRO A 42 16.92 -4.82 -15.79
N TYR A 43 17.81 -4.93 -14.82
CA TYR A 43 18.33 -3.78 -14.06
C TYR A 43 19.32 -2.95 -14.88
N LEU A 44 20.20 -3.59 -15.65
CA LEU A 44 21.12 -2.89 -16.55
C LEU A 44 20.37 -2.18 -17.67
N ARG A 45 19.31 -2.81 -18.21
CA ARG A 45 18.44 -2.15 -19.20
C ARG A 45 17.68 -0.97 -18.58
N ALA A 46 17.21 -1.07 -17.35
CA ALA A 46 16.56 0.04 -16.65
C ALA A 46 17.52 1.22 -16.52
N SER A 47 18.79 0.97 -16.15
CA SER A 47 19.83 1.99 -16.08
C SER A 47 20.08 2.66 -17.44
N ALA A 48 20.27 1.86 -18.49
CA ALA A 48 20.49 2.38 -19.85
C ALA A 48 19.31 3.22 -20.36
N LEU A 49 18.07 2.76 -20.12
CA LEU A 49 16.86 3.49 -20.49
C LEU A 49 16.72 4.80 -19.69
N LEU A 50 17.01 4.79 -18.38
CA LEU A 50 16.97 6.00 -17.57
C LEU A 50 17.93 7.07 -18.11
N GLN A 51 19.16 6.68 -18.43
CA GLN A 51 20.15 7.60 -19.03
C GLN A 51 19.70 8.11 -20.41
N SER A 52 19.15 7.23 -21.26
CA SER A 52 18.63 7.62 -22.57
C SER A 52 17.48 8.62 -22.42
N TRP A 53 16.52 8.36 -21.54
CA TRP A 53 15.38 9.25 -21.33
C TRP A 53 15.77 10.62 -20.77
N LEU A 54 16.80 10.68 -19.92
CA LEU A 54 17.36 11.96 -19.45
C LEU A 54 18.04 12.71 -20.61
N LYS A 55 18.85 12.01 -21.43
CA LYS A 55 19.54 12.62 -22.58
C LYS A 55 18.58 13.10 -23.65
N GLU A 56 17.50 12.38 -23.88
CA GLU A 56 16.49 12.69 -24.91
C GLU A 56 15.44 13.70 -24.41
N GLY A 57 15.50 14.11 -23.13
CA GLY A 57 14.54 15.05 -22.55
C GLY A 57 13.15 14.48 -22.29
N ILE A 58 13.00 13.14 -22.30
CA ILE A 58 11.78 12.44 -21.89
C ILE A 58 11.57 12.61 -20.38
N LEU A 59 12.66 12.49 -19.63
CA LEU A 59 12.75 12.89 -18.22
C LEU A 59 13.51 14.21 -18.16
N ARG A 60 13.01 15.15 -17.38
CA ARG A 60 13.64 16.45 -17.19
C ARG A 60 14.09 16.60 -15.75
N ARG A 61 15.30 17.05 -15.56
CA ARG A 61 15.81 17.42 -14.25
C ARG A 61 15.40 18.86 -13.95
N ASP A 62 14.87 19.10 -12.77
CA ASP A 62 14.63 20.46 -12.31
C ASP A 62 15.95 21.15 -11.98
N GLU A 63 16.05 22.43 -12.33
CA GLU A 63 17.27 23.23 -12.14
C GLU A 63 17.41 23.74 -10.70
N GLU A 64 16.28 23.89 -10.00
CA GLU A 64 16.22 24.40 -8.63
C GLU A 64 15.73 23.33 -7.66
N GLU A 65 16.11 23.45 -6.40
CA GLU A 65 15.56 22.62 -5.33
C GLU A 65 14.05 22.88 -5.19
N ALA A 66 13.29 21.79 -5.03
CA ALA A 66 11.86 21.85 -4.88
C ALA A 66 11.35 20.74 -3.96
N PHE A 67 10.25 21.03 -3.25
CA PHE A 67 9.29 20.02 -2.86
C PHE A 67 8.21 19.92 -3.95
N TYR A 68 7.51 18.79 -3.99
CA TYR A 68 6.41 18.66 -4.94
C TYR A 68 5.11 18.39 -4.17
N LEU A 69 4.11 19.20 -4.44
CA LEU A 69 2.75 18.96 -3.97
C LEU A 69 2.09 17.96 -4.91
N SER A 70 1.60 16.84 -4.38
CA SER A 70 0.90 15.79 -5.10
C SER A 70 -0.56 15.75 -4.66
N VAL A 71 -1.48 15.85 -5.60
CA VAL A 71 -2.92 15.78 -5.33
C VAL A 71 -3.55 14.69 -6.20
N GLN A 72 -4.32 13.81 -5.56
CA GLN A 72 -5.10 12.78 -6.22
C GLN A 72 -6.58 13.03 -5.99
N ASP A 73 -7.36 13.22 -7.08
CA ASP A 73 -8.82 13.23 -7.01
C ASP A 73 -9.34 11.90 -7.53
N PHE A 74 -10.21 11.25 -6.77
CA PHE A 74 -10.72 9.92 -7.08
C PHE A 74 -12.13 9.72 -6.54
N SER A 75 -12.80 8.64 -6.97
CA SER A 75 -14.10 8.26 -6.43
C SER A 75 -13.93 7.08 -5.47
N PHE A 76 -14.52 7.19 -4.29
CA PHE A 76 -14.56 6.10 -3.32
C PHE A 76 -15.97 5.96 -2.74
N GLN A 77 -16.57 4.77 -2.84
CA GLN A 77 -17.95 4.48 -2.41
C GLN A 77 -18.99 5.50 -2.94
N GLY A 78 -18.82 5.93 -4.21
CA GLY A 78 -19.70 6.89 -4.87
C GLY A 78 -19.52 8.34 -4.45
N ARG A 79 -18.50 8.67 -3.65
CA ARG A 79 -18.13 10.02 -3.25
C ARG A 79 -16.83 10.44 -3.90
N GLY A 80 -16.73 11.72 -4.25
CA GLY A 80 -15.47 12.32 -4.70
C GLY A 80 -14.57 12.60 -3.51
N GLU A 81 -13.38 12.06 -3.54
CA GLU A 81 -12.35 12.22 -2.50
C GLU A 81 -11.13 12.91 -3.08
N ARG A 82 -10.40 13.62 -2.22
CA ARG A 82 -9.12 14.26 -2.56
C ARG A 82 -8.08 13.96 -1.52
N ARG A 83 -6.97 13.37 -1.94
CA ARG A 83 -5.78 13.17 -1.10
C ARG A 83 -4.68 14.13 -1.50
N THR A 84 -4.08 14.78 -0.51
CA THR A 84 -3.00 15.75 -0.69
C THR A 84 -1.74 15.23 0.01
N GLY A 85 -0.61 15.22 -0.70
CA GLY A 85 0.67 14.76 -0.19
C GLY A 85 1.82 15.66 -0.63
N LEU A 86 2.92 15.61 0.09
CA LEU A 86 4.15 16.32 -0.18
C LEU A 86 5.24 15.31 -0.58
N VAL A 87 5.81 15.44 -1.78
CA VAL A 87 6.93 14.61 -2.23
C VAL A 87 8.23 15.28 -1.84
N ALA A 88 9.08 14.55 -1.12
CA ALA A 88 10.31 15.07 -0.55
C ALA A 88 11.41 14.01 -0.46
N ARG A 89 12.66 14.45 -0.41
CA ARG A 89 13.79 13.66 0.09
C ARG A 89 13.71 13.61 1.61
N VAL A 90 13.64 12.42 2.20
CA VAL A 90 13.56 12.20 3.63
C VAL A 90 14.84 11.51 4.10
N SER A 91 15.54 12.08 5.08
CA SER A 91 16.76 11.50 5.62
C SER A 91 16.48 10.13 6.26
N LEU A 92 17.31 9.14 5.94
CA LEU A 92 17.30 7.83 6.56
C LEU A 92 17.94 7.91 7.94
N SER A 93 17.16 7.73 9.00
CA SER A 93 17.64 7.69 10.36
C SER A 93 17.94 6.25 10.76
N HIS A 94 19.19 5.99 11.18
CA HIS A 94 19.64 4.69 11.71
C HIS A 94 19.67 4.65 13.24
N ALA A 95 19.34 5.75 13.92
CA ALA A 95 19.36 5.77 15.37
C ALA A 95 18.23 4.93 15.98
N GLU A 96 18.51 4.22 17.08
CA GLU A 96 17.49 3.69 17.97
C GLU A 96 16.55 4.82 18.36
N GLY A 97 15.25 4.70 18.04
CA GLY A 97 14.28 5.78 18.18
C GLY A 97 14.10 6.65 16.93
N GLY A 98 14.52 6.15 15.75
CA GLY A 98 14.31 6.81 14.45
C GLY A 98 12.88 7.29 14.24
N SER A 99 12.73 8.31 13.39
CA SER A 99 11.43 8.91 13.10
C SER A 99 10.62 8.19 12.04
N ILE A 100 11.17 7.12 11.39
CA ILE A 100 10.52 6.37 10.33
C ILE A 100 10.21 4.95 10.80
N PHE A 101 8.94 4.59 10.77
CA PHE A 101 8.43 3.31 11.26
C PHE A 101 7.86 2.48 10.12
N LEU A 102 8.16 1.17 10.15
CA LEU A 102 7.51 0.17 9.31
C LEU A 102 6.39 -0.48 10.11
N HIS A 103 5.20 -0.55 9.55
CA HIS A 103 4.07 -1.19 10.20
C HIS A 103 3.82 -2.63 9.72
N GLU A 104 4.49 -3.07 8.64
CA GLU A 104 4.42 -4.44 8.10
C GLU A 104 5.81 -5.08 7.99
N GLU A 105 5.85 -6.40 7.99
CA GLU A 105 7.05 -7.18 7.70
C GLU A 105 7.38 -7.18 6.20
N THR A 106 8.64 -7.45 5.86
CA THR A 106 9.13 -7.46 4.47
C THR A 106 9.72 -8.81 4.08
N PHE A 107 9.61 -9.17 2.81
CA PHE A 107 10.21 -10.37 2.23
C PHE A 107 11.61 -10.07 1.69
N SER A 108 12.60 -10.88 2.10
CA SER A 108 14.01 -10.67 1.73
C SER A 108 14.26 -10.69 0.22
N GLN A 109 13.53 -11.53 -0.53
CA GLN A 109 13.67 -11.62 -1.98
C GLN A 109 13.27 -10.30 -2.66
N GLN A 110 12.15 -9.71 -2.27
CA GLN A 110 11.67 -8.44 -2.81
C GLN A 110 12.59 -7.26 -2.43
N VAL A 111 13.15 -7.28 -1.22
CA VAL A 111 14.16 -6.29 -0.82
C VAL A 111 15.41 -6.39 -1.68
N ASN A 112 15.90 -7.62 -1.95
CA ASN A 112 17.06 -7.83 -2.80
C ASN A 112 16.83 -7.39 -4.25
N ASP A 113 15.66 -7.67 -4.81
CA ASP A 113 15.27 -7.23 -6.14
C ASP A 113 15.29 -5.70 -6.25
N ARG A 114 14.68 -4.99 -5.29
CA ARG A 114 14.69 -3.52 -5.27
C ARG A 114 16.08 -2.94 -5.02
N LEU A 115 16.92 -3.61 -4.25
CA LEU A 115 18.31 -3.21 -4.04
C LEU A 115 19.11 -3.29 -5.33
N GLN A 116 18.97 -4.36 -6.11
CA GLN A 116 19.66 -4.50 -7.41
C GLN A 116 19.24 -3.40 -8.39
N LEU A 117 17.94 -3.08 -8.44
CA LEU A 117 17.44 -1.98 -9.26
C LEU A 117 18.04 -0.64 -8.83
N LEU A 118 18.07 -0.36 -7.52
CA LEU A 118 18.63 0.87 -6.96
C LEU A 118 20.14 0.97 -7.22
N GLN A 119 20.88 -0.13 -7.08
CA GLN A 119 22.32 -0.19 -7.37
C GLN A 119 22.61 0.07 -8.86
N ALA A 120 21.79 -0.48 -9.76
CA ALA A 120 21.99 -0.33 -11.20
C ALA A 120 21.61 1.07 -11.71
N THR A 121 20.56 1.68 -11.14
CA THR A 121 20.03 2.96 -11.64
C THR A 121 20.56 4.17 -10.88
N SER A 122 21.05 3.99 -9.65
CA SER A 122 21.36 5.07 -8.71
C SER A 122 20.21 6.10 -8.63
N ALA A 123 18.97 5.62 -8.57
CA ALA A 123 17.78 6.47 -8.55
C ALA A 123 16.62 5.85 -7.79
N HIS A 124 15.87 6.67 -7.07
CA HIS A 124 14.52 6.33 -6.62
C HIS A 124 13.54 6.61 -7.78
N LEU A 125 13.05 5.56 -8.42
CA LEU A 125 12.19 5.64 -9.61
C LEU A 125 10.72 5.89 -9.27
N ASP A 126 10.37 5.78 -8.00
CA ASP A 126 9.06 6.06 -7.45
C ASP A 126 9.17 6.47 -5.97
N SER A 127 8.19 7.20 -5.48
CA SER A 127 8.17 7.62 -4.08
C SER A 127 7.59 6.54 -3.19
N ILE A 128 8.13 6.40 -1.99
CA ILE A 128 7.54 5.62 -0.90
C ILE A 128 6.38 6.40 -0.34
N PHE A 129 5.24 5.76 -0.12
CA PHE A 129 4.13 6.39 0.55
C PHE A 129 4.33 6.33 2.06
N ALA A 130 4.35 7.48 2.73
CA ALA A 130 4.40 7.55 4.18
C ALA A 130 3.30 8.47 4.71
N VAL A 131 2.82 8.17 5.91
CA VAL A 131 1.86 9.01 6.62
C VAL A 131 2.48 9.58 7.89
N TYR A 132 2.03 10.78 8.30
CA TYR A 132 2.51 11.44 9.50
C TYR A 132 1.36 11.92 10.38
N ALA A 133 1.59 11.91 11.71
CA ALA A 133 0.63 12.42 12.67
C ALA A 133 0.79 13.93 12.90
N GLY A 134 -0.32 14.57 13.22
CA GLY A 134 -0.40 15.98 13.55
C GLY A 134 -0.65 16.88 12.34
N ASP A 135 -1.33 17.98 12.62
CA ASP A 135 -1.67 19.01 11.64
C ASP A 135 -0.69 20.18 11.70
N SER A 136 -0.60 20.93 10.62
CA SER A 136 0.11 22.19 10.52
C SER A 136 -0.73 23.14 9.67
N GLU A 137 -1.22 24.21 10.28
CA GLU A 137 -1.98 25.23 9.54
C GLU A 137 -1.08 25.96 8.54
N ALA A 138 0.21 26.16 8.88
CA ALA A 138 1.18 26.78 7.98
C ALA A 138 1.36 25.94 6.72
N LEU A 139 1.58 24.62 6.89
CA LEU A 139 1.72 23.69 5.77
C LEU A 139 0.44 23.58 4.95
N ASN A 140 -0.72 23.46 5.61
CA ASN A 140 -2.01 23.41 4.94
C ASN A 140 -2.31 24.68 4.12
N ARG A 141 -1.96 25.84 4.65
CA ARG A 141 -2.10 27.11 3.94
C ARG A 141 -1.19 27.17 2.72
N LEU A 142 0.09 26.84 2.88
CA LEU A 142 1.05 26.81 1.79
C LEU A 142 0.58 25.88 0.66
N MET A 143 0.08 24.69 1.00
CA MET A 143 -0.43 23.75 0.00
C MET A 143 -1.68 24.31 -0.71
N ARG A 144 -2.60 24.98 0.00
CA ARG A 144 -3.76 25.63 -0.64
C ARG A 144 -3.35 26.74 -1.59
N GLU A 145 -2.44 27.63 -1.16
CA GLU A 145 -1.90 28.69 -2.00
C GLU A 145 -1.22 28.14 -3.27
N GLN A 146 -0.44 27.07 -3.13
CA GLN A 146 0.23 26.45 -4.28
C GLN A 146 -0.75 25.84 -5.29
N MET A 147 -1.91 25.36 -4.86
CA MET A 147 -2.94 24.82 -5.75
C MET A 147 -3.70 25.88 -6.56
N GLU A 148 -3.53 27.17 -6.25
CA GLU A 148 -4.08 28.28 -7.05
C GLU A 148 -3.31 28.45 -8.36
N ASP A 149 -2.04 28.04 -8.40
CA ASP A 149 -1.23 28.05 -9.60
C ASP A 149 -1.58 26.85 -10.53
N PRO A 150 -1.32 26.95 -11.85
CA PRO A 150 -1.47 25.79 -12.71
C PRO A 150 -0.49 24.68 -12.31
N PRO A 151 -0.92 23.41 -12.32
CA PRO A 151 -0.03 22.30 -11.99
C PRO A 151 1.05 22.11 -13.05
N LEU A 152 2.23 21.66 -12.62
CA LEU A 152 3.30 21.21 -13.51
C LEU A 152 2.87 20.00 -14.35
N LEU A 153 2.06 19.13 -13.76
CA LEU A 153 1.53 17.94 -14.39
C LEU A 153 0.08 17.71 -13.95
N ASP A 154 -0.80 17.41 -14.91
CA ASP A 154 -2.22 17.09 -14.70
C ASP A 154 -2.58 15.93 -15.63
N LEU A 155 -2.85 14.77 -15.07
CA LEU A 155 -3.22 13.60 -15.85
C LEU A 155 -4.27 12.77 -15.14
N GLN A 156 -5.14 12.12 -15.89
CA GLN A 156 -6.00 11.06 -15.40
C GLN A 156 -5.40 9.71 -15.81
N ASP A 157 -5.26 8.84 -14.85
CA ASP A 157 -4.77 7.49 -15.12
C ASP A 157 -5.87 6.56 -15.65
N ARG A 158 -5.48 5.36 -16.09
CA ARG A 158 -6.40 4.35 -16.62
C ARG A 158 -7.41 3.82 -15.60
N TRP A 159 -7.20 4.06 -14.31
CA TRP A 159 -8.09 3.67 -13.21
C TRP A 159 -9.04 4.79 -12.77
N GLY A 160 -9.01 5.93 -13.47
CA GLY A 160 -9.90 7.05 -13.26
C GLY A 160 -9.45 8.03 -12.17
N VAL A 161 -8.25 7.87 -11.61
CA VAL A 161 -7.67 8.79 -10.64
C VAL A 161 -7.01 9.95 -11.38
N ARG A 162 -7.38 11.19 -11.06
CA ARG A 162 -6.70 12.38 -11.56
C ARG A 162 -5.54 12.72 -10.65
N ASN A 163 -4.34 12.73 -11.22
CA ASN A 163 -3.10 13.00 -10.52
C ASN A 163 -2.56 14.37 -10.97
N ARG A 164 -2.28 15.24 -10.01
CA ARG A 164 -1.72 16.58 -10.27
C ARG A 164 -0.49 16.81 -9.41
N ILE A 165 0.52 17.44 -10.02
CA ILE A 165 1.79 17.75 -9.36
C ILE A 165 2.10 19.23 -9.53
N TRP A 166 2.52 19.89 -8.47
CA TRP A 166 3.09 21.24 -8.48
C TRP A 166 4.50 21.20 -7.91
N ALA A 167 5.42 21.92 -8.51
CA ALA A 167 6.72 22.17 -7.93
C ALA A 167 6.63 23.38 -6.97
N VAL A 168 7.10 23.22 -5.75
CA VAL A 168 7.14 24.27 -4.73
C VAL A 168 8.57 24.77 -4.62
N HIS A 169 8.81 25.99 -5.06
CA HIS A 169 10.10 26.67 -5.04
C HIS A 169 10.11 27.83 -4.06
N GLY A 170 11.29 28.38 -3.87
CA GLY A 170 11.51 29.57 -3.06
C GLY A 170 11.93 29.26 -1.63
N LYS A 171 13.01 29.90 -1.21
CA LYS A 171 13.71 29.62 0.06
C LYS A 171 12.78 29.60 1.26
N GLU A 172 11.94 30.61 1.41
CA GLU A 172 11.01 30.74 2.55
C GLU A 172 10.00 29.58 2.61
N ARG A 173 9.45 29.18 1.45
CA ARG A 173 8.50 28.04 1.36
C ARG A 173 9.19 26.71 1.69
N LEU A 174 10.42 26.51 1.17
CA LEU A 174 11.21 25.30 1.44
C LEU A 174 11.61 25.20 2.93
N GLU A 175 12.01 26.31 3.53
CA GLU A 175 12.31 26.38 4.97
C GLU A 175 11.05 26.08 5.81
N THR A 176 9.91 26.69 5.49
CA THR A 176 8.64 26.45 6.18
C THR A 176 8.27 24.96 6.13
N ILE A 177 8.32 24.33 4.96
CA ILE A 177 8.01 22.90 4.81
C ILE A 177 8.99 22.06 5.66
N SER A 178 10.29 22.35 5.59
CA SER A 178 11.33 21.61 6.29
C SER A 178 11.17 21.72 7.81
N GLU A 179 10.84 22.92 8.33
CA GLU A 179 10.60 23.15 9.76
C GLU A 179 9.37 22.45 10.26
N GLU A 180 8.25 22.54 9.52
CA GLU A 180 6.99 21.90 9.87
C GLU A 180 7.06 20.37 9.84
N MET A 181 7.91 19.81 9.00
CA MET A 181 8.11 18.36 8.92
C MET A 181 9.20 17.83 9.86
N ARG A 182 10.04 18.71 10.42
CA ARG A 182 11.16 18.32 11.28
C ARG A 182 10.70 17.59 12.54
N GLY A 183 11.26 16.41 12.76
CA GLY A 183 10.99 15.60 13.96
C GLY A 183 9.63 14.91 13.97
N ARG A 184 8.84 14.99 12.88
CA ARG A 184 7.60 14.23 12.78
C ARG A 184 7.89 12.75 12.66
N GLN A 185 7.05 11.95 13.30
CA GLN A 185 7.05 10.50 13.14
C GLN A 185 6.38 10.16 11.82
N LEU A 186 7.06 9.39 10.99
CA LEU A 186 6.58 8.90 9.70
C LEU A 186 6.29 7.40 9.80
N ILE A 187 5.17 6.96 9.27
CA ILE A 187 4.83 5.54 9.14
C ILE A 187 4.83 5.25 7.64
N VAL A 188 5.66 4.30 7.22
CA VAL A 188 5.65 3.83 5.83
C VAL A 188 4.30 3.14 5.57
N ALA A 189 3.51 3.71 4.69
CA ALA A 189 2.19 3.23 4.31
C ALA A 189 2.26 2.22 3.15
N ASP A 190 3.17 2.48 2.19
CA ASP A 190 3.44 1.60 1.06
C ASP A 190 4.89 1.74 0.62
N GLY A 191 5.49 0.66 0.11
CA GLY A 191 6.88 0.64 -0.31
C GLY A 191 7.87 0.19 0.75
N HIS A 192 7.45 -0.67 1.69
CA HIS A 192 8.30 -1.23 2.75
C HIS A 192 9.58 -1.90 2.22
N HIS A 193 9.48 -2.64 1.10
CA HIS A 193 10.64 -3.26 0.44
C HIS A 193 11.60 -2.22 -0.14
N ARG A 194 11.08 -1.15 -0.76
CA ARG A 194 11.87 -0.02 -1.28
C ARG A 194 12.62 0.71 -0.16
N TYR A 195 11.95 0.92 0.97
CA TYR A 195 12.57 1.52 2.15
C TYR A 195 13.74 0.65 2.68
N GLN A 196 13.52 -0.65 2.85
CA GLN A 196 14.56 -1.57 3.31
C GLN A 196 15.72 -1.68 2.32
N ALA A 197 15.44 -1.67 1.02
CA ALA A 197 16.47 -1.65 -0.02
C ALA A 197 17.32 -0.37 0.05
N SER A 198 16.70 0.79 0.28
CA SER A 198 17.40 2.07 0.43
C SER A 198 18.29 2.08 1.69
N LEU A 199 17.79 1.57 2.81
CA LEU A 199 18.61 1.42 4.03
C LEU A 199 19.87 0.58 3.77
N ARG A 200 19.72 -0.57 3.10
CA ARG A 200 20.86 -1.44 2.76
C ARG A 200 21.83 -0.78 1.78
N TYR A 201 21.31 -0.12 0.74
CA TYR A 201 22.12 0.57 -0.25
C TYR A 201 23.07 1.60 0.38
N PHE A 202 22.55 2.44 1.25
CA PHE A 202 23.39 3.47 1.91
C PHE A 202 24.28 2.89 3.01
N ALA A 203 23.85 1.84 3.71
CA ALA A 203 24.68 1.13 4.67
C ALA A 203 25.89 0.46 3.99
N GLU A 204 25.71 -0.17 2.84
CA GLU A 204 26.79 -0.77 2.04
C GLU A 204 27.80 0.28 1.53
N LYS A 205 27.34 1.50 1.26
CA LYS A 205 28.19 2.61 0.84
C LYS A 205 28.84 3.38 2.03
N GLY A 206 28.46 3.09 3.27
CA GLY A 206 28.93 3.78 4.45
C GLY A 206 28.54 5.28 4.47
N GLN A 207 27.41 5.63 3.86
CA GLN A 207 26.95 7.01 3.70
C GLN A 207 25.65 7.26 4.44
N GLN A 208 25.44 8.50 4.87
CA GLN A 208 24.11 8.95 5.24
C GLN A 208 23.28 9.10 3.99
N GLY A 209 22.08 8.51 4.01
CA GLY A 209 21.20 8.45 2.86
C GLY A 209 19.90 9.20 3.06
N HIS A 210 19.19 9.29 1.96
CA HIS A 210 17.81 9.77 1.92
C HIS A 210 16.98 8.83 1.06
N VAL A 211 15.66 8.99 1.12
CA VAL A 211 14.72 8.27 0.31
C VAL A 211 13.61 9.21 -0.17
N LEU A 212 13.15 9.02 -1.39
CA LEU A 212 12.04 9.79 -1.93
C LEU A 212 10.72 9.29 -1.33
N MET A 213 9.98 10.18 -0.64
CA MET A 213 8.70 9.86 -0.02
C MET A 213 7.61 10.83 -0.44
N THR A 214 6.38 10.32 -0.57
CA THR A 214 5.16 11.12 -0.58
C THR A 214 4.55 11.06 0.82
N LEU A 215 4.48 12.21 1.48
CA LEU A 215 4.08 12.39 2.87
C LEU A 215 2.64 12.90 2.93
N VAL A 216 1.75 12.14 3.55
CA VAL A 216 0.32 12.49 3.71
C VAL A 216 -0.03 12.56 5.19
N SER A 217 -0.82 13.56 5.59
CA SER A 217 -1.31 13.62 6.96
C SER A 217 -2.25 12.44 7.27
N LEU A 218 -2.13 11.86 8.49
CA LEU A 218 -3.11 10.89 8.98
C LEU A 218 -4.53 11.48 9.11
N ASN A 219 -4.65 12.81 9.12
CA ASN A 219 -5.91 13.53 9.18
C ASN A 219 -6.40 14.00 7.78
N ASP A 220 -5.70 13.64 6.70
CA ASP A 220 -6.14 13.97 5.34
C ASP A 220 -7.48 13.27 5.05
N PRO A 221 -8.54 14.03 4.65
CA PRO A 221 -9.86 13.43 4.43
C PRO A 221 -9.89 12.40 3.29
N GLY A 222 -8.97 12.48 2.34
CA GLY A 222 -8.80 11.51 1.27
C GLY A 222 -7.85 10.35 1.62
N LEU A 223 -7.45 10.21 2.88
CA LEU A 223 -6.67 9.05 3.30
C LEU A 223 -7.58 7.84 3.50
N VAL A 224 -7.66 6.99 2.49
CA VAL A 224 -8.45 5.75 2.53
C VAL A 224 -7.51 4.57 2.79
N ILE A 225 -7.79 3.83 3.87
CA ILE A 225 -7.08 2.60 4.23
C ILE A 225 -8.07 1.45 4.13
N LEU A 226 -7.79 0.49 3.26
CA LEU A 226 -8.60 -0.73 3.09
C LEU A 226 -7.90 -1.92 3.75
N PRO A 227 -8.64 -2.94 4.15
CA PRO A 227 -8.06 -4.22 4.52
C PRO A 227 -7.69 -4.98 3.25
N TYR A 228 -6.76 -5.91 3.36
CA TYR A 228 -6.75 -7.03 2.43
C TYR A 228 -7.68 -8.12 2.96
N HIS A 229 -8.71 -8.48 2.21
CA HIS A 229 -9.51 -9.68 2.44
C HIS A 229 -8.70 -10.93 2.09
N ARG A 230 -9.05 -12.06 2.67
CA ARG A 230 -8.36 -13.33 2.44
C ARG A 230 -9.24 -14.24 1.59
N LEU A 231 -8.66 -14.81 0.55
CA LEU A 231 -9.25 -15.86 -0.26
C LEU A 231 -8.52 -17.16 0.05
N ILE A 232 -9.22 -18.17 0.51
CA ILE A 232 -8.64 -19.47 0.82
C ILE A 232 -8.76 -20.34 -0.45
N LEU A 233 -7.60 -20.83 -0.92
CA LEU A 233 -7.42 -21.57 -2.17
C LEU A 233 -7.14 -23.06 -1.91
N ASP A 234 -7.68 -23.66 -0.86
CA ASP A 234 -7.42 -25.05 -0.51
C ASP A 234 -8.58 -25.96 -0.94
N PRO A 235 -8.44 -26.74 -2.02
CA PRO A 235 -9.48 -27.66 -2.48
C PRO A 235 -9.76 -28.80 -1.49
N GLU A 236 -8.85 -29.08 -0.54
CA GLU A 236 -9.02 -30.05 0.53
C GLU A 236 -9.59 -29.45 1.81
N MET A 237 -9.93 -28.15 1.78
CA MET A 237 -10.56 -27.45 2.90
C MET A 237 -11.83 -28.18 3.32
N ASP A 238 -12.04 -28.28 4.63
CA ASP A 238 -13.32 -28.70 5.18
C ASP A 238 -14.47 -27.83 4.68
N THR A 239 -15.70 -28.34 4.72
CA THR A 239 -16.84 -27.48 4.44
C THR A 239 -16.83 -26.25 5.35
N VAL A 240 -17.29 -25.11 4.83
CA VAL A 240 -17.37 -23.84 5.59
C VAL A 240 -18.11 -24.04 6.91
N GLY A 241 -19.17 -24.86 6.91
CA GLY A 241 -19.92 -25.19 8.12
C GLY A 241 -19.08 -25.91 9.18
N THR A 242 -18.24 -26.86 8.79
CA THR A 242 -17.32 -27.56 9.70
C THR A 242 -16.26 -26.60 10.26
N PHE A 243 -15.71 -25.75 9.43
CA PHE A 243 -14.76 -24.72 9.87
C PHE A 243 -15.41 -23.74 10.86
N LEU A 244 -16.59 -23.20 10.54
CA LEU A 244 -17.34 -22.31 11.42
C LEU A 244 -17.71 -22.96 12.76
N ASN A 245 -18.02 -24.24 12.79
CA ASN A 245 -18.32 -24.95 14.03
C ASN A 245 -17.14 -24.95 15.03
N ARG A 246 -15.90 -25.02 14.51
CA ARG A 246 -14.70 -24.88 15.38
C ARG A 246 -14.57 -23.48 15.97
N LEU A 247 -15.01 -22.45 15.26
CA LEU A 247 -14.93 -21.06 15.70
C LEU A 247 -16.04 -20.65 16.69
N ARG A 248 -17.15 -21.41 16.78
CA ARG A 248 -18.30 -21.08 17.66
C ARG A 248 -17.96 -21.05 19.15
N SER A 249 -16.85 -21.67 19.57
CA SER A 249 -16.39 -21.60 20.97
C SER A 249 -15.82 -20.21 21.34
N SER A 250 -15.27 -19.50 20.35
CA SER A 250 -14.58 -18.20 20.54
C SER A 250 -15.30 -17.03 19.89
N PHE A 251 -16.20 -17.31 18.93
CA PHE A 251 -16.93 -16.30 18.18
C PHE A 251 -18.44 -16.56 18.19
N ARG A 252 -19.22 -15.50 18.25
CA ARG A 252 -20.62 -15.55 17.85
C ARG A 252 -20.68 -15.58 16.32
N VAL A 253 -21.44 -16.52 15.76
CA VAL A 253 -21.61 -16.72 14.31
C VAL A 253 -23.07 -16.57 13.98
N ASP A 254 -23.41 -15.53 13.24
CA ASP A 254 -24.77 -15.25 12.74
C ASP A 254 -24.82 -15.53 11.24
N GLU A 255 -25.77 -16.34 10.75
CA GLU A 255 -25.96 -16.61 9.34
C GLU A 255 -27.02 -15.65 8.78
N VAL A 256 -26.71 -15.04 7.63
CA VAL A 256 -27.60 -14.15 6.87
C VAL A 256 -27.75 -14.68 5.47
N ARG A 257 -29.00 -14.93 5.04
CA ARG A 257 -29.30 -15.38 3.69
C ARG A 257 -29.58 -14.23 2.75
N LEU A 258 -28.77 -14.12 1.71
CA LEU A 258 -28.83 -13.09 0.67
C LEU A 258 -28.58 -13.73 -0.70
N PRO A 259 -29.59 -14.03 -1.50
CA PRO A 259 -29.43 -14.73 -2.77
C PRO A 259 -28.69 -13.90 -3.81
N HIS A 260 -28.76 -12.57 -3.75
CA HIS A 260 -28.17 -11.71 -4.75
C HIS A 260 -26.81 -11.15 -4.33
N ARG A 261 -25.79 -11.20 -5.23
CA ARG A 261 -24.44 -10.67 -4.99
C ARG A 261 -24.46 -9.21 -4.53
N LYS A 262 -25.29 -8.38 -5.15
CA LYS A 262 -25.39 -6.95 -4.82
C LYS A 262 -25.83 -6.71 -3.37
N GLU A 263 -26.76 -7.50 -2.88
CA GLU A 263 -27.22 -7.44 -1.49
C GLU A 263 -26.10 -7.86 -0.52
N ARG A 264 -25.36 -8.92 -0.87
CA ARG A 264 -24.18 -9.36 -0.10
C ARG A 264 -23.11 -8.27 -0.05
N GLN A 265 -22.83 -7.61 -1.17
CA GLN A 265 -21.86 -6.52 -1.25
C GLN A 265 -22.27 -5.31 -0.38
N ILE A 266 -23.54 -4.92 -0.43
CA ILE A 266 -24.08 -3.83 0.40
C ILE A 266 -23.96 -4.18 1.89
N LEU A 267 -24.45 -5.35 2.30
CA LEU A 267 -24.37 -5.78 3.69
C LEU A 267 -22.92 -5.86 4.19
N LEU A 268 -22.00 -6.42 3.39
CA LEU A 268 -20.58 -6.49 3.74
C LEU A 268 -20.00 -5.09 3.95
N THR A 269 -20.30 -4.16 3.06
CA THR A 269 -19.83 -2.78 3.18
C THR A 269 -20.39 -2.14 4.46
N GLU A 270 -21.70 -2.20 4.69
CA GLU A 270 -22.32 -1.64 5.89
C GLU A 270 -21.79 -2.30 7.18
N TYR A 271 -21.68 -3.62 7.20
CA TYR A 271 -21.23 -4.36 8.39
C TYR A 271 -19.77 -4.09 8.75
N LEU A 272 -18.88 -4.07 7.73
CA LEU A 272 -17.45 -3.88 7.96
C LEU A 272 -17.07 -2.41 8.22
N TRP A 273 -17.83 -1.45 7.69
CA TRP A 273 -17.57 -0.02 7.86
C TRP A 273 -18.38 0.63 9.00
N ALA A 274 -19.27 -0.11 9.64
CA ALA A 274 -20.02 0.43 10.78
C ALA A 274 -19.07 0.74 11.94
N ASP A 275 -19.21 1.92 12.51
CA ASP A 275 -18.53 2.29 13.76
C ASP A 275 -19.24 1.63 14.95
N THR A 276 -18.71 0.51 15.39
CA THR A 276 -19.24 -0.27 16.53
C THR A 276 -18.21 -0.46 17.65
N GLY A 277 -17.18 0.41 17.67
CA GLY A 277 -16.12 0.33 18.66
C GLY A 277 -15.10 -0.80 18.36
N PRO A 278 -14.24 -1.13 19.33
CA PRO A 278 -13.05 -1.97 19.13
C PRO A 278 -13.32 -3.49 19.06
N ILE A 279 -14.56 -3.91 18.84
CA ILE A 279 -14.90 -5.35 18.80
C ILE A 279 -14.54 -5.92 17.43
N PRO A 280 -13.62 -6.92 17.36
CA PRO A 280 -13.24 -7.56 16.10
C PRO A 280 -14.43 -8.23 15.42
N ARG A 281 -14.59 -7.96 14.13
CA ARG A 281 -15.67 -8.47 13.28
C ARG A 281 -15.13 -8.97 11.97
N PHE A 282 -15.71 -10.08 11.52
CA PHE A 282 -15.38 -10.72 10.26
C PHE A 282 -16.66 -11.13 9.55
N ALA A 283 -16.60 -11.21 8.22
CA ALA A 283 -17.64 -11.87 7.47
C ALA A 283 -17.00 -12.97 6.61
N PHE A 284 -17.71 -14.08 6.46
CA PHE A 284 -17.25 -15.25 5.71
C PHE A 284 -18.25 -15.58 4.60
N TYR A 285 -17.71 -15.89 3.42
CA TYR A 285 -18.50 -16.34 2.28
C TYR A 285 -17.84 -17.55 1.62
N GLY A 286 -18.54 -18.68 1.63
CA GLY A 286 -18.09 -19.93 1.02
C GLY A 286 -18.98 -20.39 -0.14
N GLY A 287 -19.59 -19.43 -0.84
CA GLY A 287 -20.53 -19.73 -1.93
C GLY A 287 -21.98 -19.89 -1.48
N GLY A 288 -22.89 -20.01 -2.44
CA GLY A 288 -24.33 -20.11 -2.20
C GLY A 288 -24.97 -18.79 -1.75
N ASP A 289 -26.03 -18.89 -0.95
CA ASP A 289 -26.86 -17.75 -0.57
C ASP A 289 -26.57 -17.21 0.84
N SER A 290 -25.61 -17.81 1.57
CA SER A 290 -25.35 -17.47 2.96
C SER A 290 -24.06 -16.72 3.17
N LEU A 291 -24.11 -15.60 3.91
CA LEU A 291 -23.00 -14.96 4.57
C LEU A 291 -22.98 -15.31 6.06
N PHE A 292 -21.80 -15.47 6.61
CA PHE A 292 -21.63 -15.72 8.05
C PHE A 292 -20.91 -14.53 8.68
N LEU A 293 -21.58 -13.87 9.61
CA LEU A 293 -21.04 -12.72 10.35
C LEU A 293 -20.47 -13.20 11.68
N LEU A 294 -19.19 -12.95 11.90
CA LEU A 294 -18.48 -13.35 13.10
C LEU A 294 -18.17 -12.13 13.96
N THR A 295 -18.50 -12.22 15.24
CA THR A 295 -18.19 -11.18 16.22
C THR A 295 -17.51 -11.85 17.42
N ARG A 296 -16.37 -11.31 17.84
CA ARG A 296 -15.71 -11.78 19.06
C ARG A 296 -16.46 -11.26 20.28
N PRO A 297 -16.88 -12.10 21.25
CA PRO A 297 -17.48 -11.62 22.49
C PRO A 297 -16.52 -10.75 23.30
N SER A 298 -17.02 -9.70 23.93
CA SER A 298 -16.23 -8.72 24.69
C SER A 298 -15.54 -9.26 25.95
N ARG A 299 -15.74 -10.53 26.30
CA ARG A 299 -15.14 -11.15 27.48
C ARG A 299 -13.64 -11.35 27.29
N GLY A 300 -12.83 -10.60 28.06
CA GLY A 300 -11.38 -10.78 28.15
C GLY A 300 -10.53 -9.89 27.23
N ILE A 301 -11.13 -8.91 26.56
CA ILE A 301 -10.35 -7.84 25.90
C ILE A 301 -9.91 -6.90 27.03
N SER A 302 -8.62 -6.97 27.41
CA SER A 302 -8.05 -5.92 28.25
C SER A 302 -8.06 -4.64 27.42
N ASP A 303 -8.49 -3.51 28.02
CA ASP A 303 -8.56 -2.17 27.41
C ASP A 303 -7.25 -1.63 26.81
N ALA A 304 -6.21 -2.44 26.76
CA ALA A 304 -4.83 -2.00 26.53
C ALA A 304 -4.35 -2.06 25.08
N SER A 305 -5.09 -2.60 24.11
CA SER A 305 -4.68 -2.54 22.70
C SER A 305 -5.89 -2.73 21.80
N PRO A 306 -6.22 -1.79 20.91
CA PRO A 306 -7.11 -2.08 19.79
C PRO A 306 -6.43 -3.15 18.95
N LEU A 307 -6.87 -4.40 19.13
CA LEU A 307 -6.40 -5.50 18.30
C LEU A 307 -6.99 -5.27 16.92
N MET A 308 -6.14 -4.91 15.96
CA MET A 308 -6.53 -4.96 14.57
C MET A 308 -7.03 -6.37 14.27
N GLU A 309 -8.12 -6.49 13.54
CA GLU A 309 -8.72 -7.76 13.14
C GLU A 309 -7.70 -8.73 12.55
N ILE A 310 -6.65 -8.20 11.93
CA ILE A 310 -5.61 -9.00 11.31
C ILE A 310 -4.89 -9.93 12.31
N PHE A 311 -4.65 -9.48 13.54
CA PHE A 311 -4.02 -10.33 14.56
C PHE A 311 -4.97 -11.44 15.02
N VAL A 312 -6.24 -11.10 15.24
CA VAL A 312 -7.26 -12.10 15.60
C VAL A 312 -7.44 -13.12 14.47
N LEU A 313 -7.42 -12.67 13.21
CA LEU A 313 -7.47 -13.56 12.06
C LEU A 313 -6.29 -14.53 12.06
N GLU A 314 -5.08 -14.03 12.18
CA GLU A 314 -3.84 -14.83 12.09
C GLU A 314 -3.66 -15.77 13.31
N GLU A 315 -4.01 -15.32 14.50
CA GLU A 315 -3.74 -16.03 15.75
C GLU A 315 -4.90 -16.95 16.18
N GLU A 316 -6.15 -16.59 15.88
CA GLU A 316 -7.32 -17.29 16.43
C GLU A 316 -8.23 -17.93 15.36
N ILE A 317 -8.23 -17.44 14.11
CA ILE A 317 -9.13 -17.91 13.05
C ILE A 317 -8.42 -18.88 12.11
N LEU A 318 -7.39 -18.40 11.44
CA LEU A 318 -6.69 -19.20 10.41
C LEU A 318 -6.09 -20.51 10.93
N PRO A 319 -5.58 -20.62 12.18
CA PRO A 319 -5.10 -21.89 12.71
C PRO A 319 -6.17 -22.99 12.83
N ASN A 320 -7.45 -22.62 12.74
CA ASN A 320 -8.54 -23.60 12.70
C ASN A 320 -8.85 -24.16 11.30
N LEU A 321 -8.19 -23.65 10.24
CA LEU A 321 -8.27 -24.26 8.93
C LEU A 321 -7.50 -25.60 8.94
N LYS A 322 -8.10 -26.64 8.35
CA LYS A 322 -7.43 -27.92 8.17
C LYS A 322 -6.22 -27.72 7.26
N GLY A 323 -5.06 -28.28 7.68
CA GLY A 323 -3.82 -28.15 6.90
C GLY A 323 -3.12 -26.79 7.04
N TRP A 324 -3.58 -25.91 7.94
CA TRP A 324 -2.91 -24.65 8.27
C TRP A 324 -1.63 -24.88 9.08
N GLU A 325 -0.70 -25.62 8.52
CA GLU A 325 0.59 -25.83 9.16
C GLU A 325 1.66 -24.92 8.55
N ALA A 326 2.71 -24.64 9.34
CA ALA A 326 3.80 -23.77 8.90
C ALA A 326 4.39 -24.24 7.56
N GLY A 327 4.39 -23.38 6.55
CA GLY A 327 4.97 -23.61 5.22
C GLY A 327 3.99 -23.69 4.05
N ARG A 328 2.67 -23.87 4.27
CA ARG A 328 1.68 -23.86 3.18
C ARG A 328 0.86 -22.55 3.07
N LYS A 329 1.07 -21.64 4.00
CA LYS A 329 0.30 -20.38 4.10
C LYS A 329 0.32 -19.57 2.79
N GLU A 330 1.48 -19.43 2.17
CA GLU A 330 1.64 -18.66 0.93
C GLU A 330 0.93 -19.28 -0.27
N GLU A 331 0.77 -20.61 -0.27
CA GLU A 331 0.07 -21.35 -1.33
C GLU A 331 -1.45 -21.36 -1.14
N MET A 332 -1.90 -21.24 0.12
CA MET A 332 -3.32 -21.39 0.48
C MET A 332 -4.07 -20.07 0.50
N VAL A 333 -3.42 -18.91 0.49
CA VAL A 333 -4.06 -17.60 0.68
C VAL A 333 -3.73 -16.63 -0.43
N CYS A 334 -4.77 -16.14 -1.08
CA CYS A 334 -4.72 -14.95 -1.93
C CYS A 334 -5.30 -13.73 -1.21
N TYR A 335 -4.95 -12.55 -1.70
CA TYR A 335 -5.29 -11.28 -1.06
C TYR A 335 -5.95 -10.33 -2.05
N THR A 336 -7.05 -9.71 -1.67
CA THR A 336 -7.69 -8.66 -2.46
C THR A 336 -8.27 -7.57 -1.54
N PRO A 337 -8.14 -6.28 -1.89
CA PRO A 337 -8.82 -5.21 -1.17
C PRO A 337 -10.29 -5.05 -1.61
N SER A 338 -10.72 -5.75 -2.65
CA SER A 338 -12.04 -5.64 -3.26
C SER A 338 -13.01 -6.69 -2.73
N ILE A 339 -14.11 -6.24 -2.11
CA ILE A 339 -15.23 -7.11 -1.72
C ILE A 339 -15.84 -7.79 -2.97
N GLU A 340 -16.00 -7.04 -4.06
CA GLU A 340 -16.59 -7.53 -5.30
C GLU A 340 -15.76 -8.66 -5.90
N GLU A 341 -14.45 -8.47 -5.99
CA GLU A 341 -13.52 -9.47 -6.47
C GLU A 341 -13.52 -10.71 -5.58
N ALA A 342 -13.52 -10.54 -4.26
CA ALA A 342 -13.56 -11.67 -3.33
C ALA A 342 -14.82 -12.50 -3.48
N LEU A 343 -15.99 -11.88 -3.61
CA LEU A 343 -17.25 -12.57 -3.89
C LEU A 343 -17.20 -13.30 -5.24
N HIS A 344 -16.64 -12.64 -6.27
CA HIS A 344 -16.52 -13.22 -7.60
C HIS A 344 -15.65 -14.47 -7.62
N GLN A 345 -14.50 -14.43 -6.98
CA GLN A 345 -13.57 -15.56 -6.94
C GLN A 345 -14.18 -16.80 -6.28
N VAL A 346 -14.97 -16.62 -5.22
CA VAL A 346 -15.67 -17.76 -4.59
C VAL A 346 -16.80 -18.28 -5.49
N GLU A 347 -17.59 -17.41 -6.10
CA GLU A 347 -18.70 -17.80 -6.99
C GLU A 347 -18.21 -18.48 -8.27
N ALA A 348 -17.04 -18.09 -8.78
CA ALA A 348 -16.39 -18.70 -9.94
C ALA A 348 -15.64 -20.01 -9.60
N GLY A 349 -15.55 -20.39 -8.32
CA GLY A 349 -14.82 -21.59 -7.87
C GLY A 349 -13.30 -21.40 -7.81
N GLY A 350 -12.80 -20.18 -7.95
CA GLY A 350 -11.39 -19.84 -7.82
C GLY A 350 -10.90 -19.82 -6.37
N ALA A 351 -11.83 -19.70 -5.41
CA ALA A 351 -11.55 -19.79 -3.98
C ALA A 351 -12.66 -20.57 -3.26
N GLN A 352 -12.32 -21.27 -2.20
CA GLN A 352 -13.28 -22.04 -1.39
C GLN A 352 -13.94 -21.18 -0.31
N LEU A 353 -13.25 -20.12 0.14
CA LEU A 353 -13.75 -19.24 1.19
C LEU A 353 -13.17 -17.84 1.01
N ALA A 354 -14.00 -16.82 1.14
CA ALA A 354 -13.59 -15.44 1.34
C ALA A 354 -13.78 -15.04 2.81
N ILE A 355 -12.75 -14.45 3.41
CA ILE A 355 -12.77 -13.87 4.76
C ILE A 355 -12.62 -12.37 4.63
N PHE A 356 -13.65 -11.64 5.03
CA PHE A 356 -13.69 -10.18 4.97
C PHE A 356 -13.34 -9.57 6.31
N LEU A 357 -12.49 -8.56 6.29
CA LEU A 357 -12.02 -7.81 7.45
C LEU A 357 -12.53 -6.37 7.40
N ARG A 358 -12.63 -5.76 8.57
CA ARG A 358 -12.89 -4.32 8.72
C ARG A 358 -11.66 -3.51 8.27
N PRO A 359 -11.83 -2.34 7.65
CA PRO A 359 -10.75 -1.40 7.38
C PRO A 359 -10.05 -0.98 8.69
N PRO A 360 -8.71 -1.00 8.75
CA PRO A 360 -8.00 -0.44 9.88
C PRO A 360 -8.10 1.09 9.89
N SER A 361 -8.26 1.67 11.08
CA SER A 361 -8.27 3.12 11.22
C SER A 361 -6.85 3.70 11.28
N PRO A 362 -6.65 4.99 10.91
CA PRO A 362 -5.37 5.67 11.10
C PRO A 362 -4.86 5.62 12.53
N GLN A 363 -5.78 5.66 13.53
CA GLN A 363 -5.44 5.61 14.94
C GLN A 363 -4.93 4.23 15.40
N GLU A 364 -5.50 3.15 14.86
CA GLU A 364 -5.02 1.79 15.12
C GLU A 364 -3.60 1.59 14.56
N LEU A 365 -3.34 2.11 13.36
CA LEU A 365 -2.02 2.08 12.74
C LEU A 365 -0.98 2.83 13.61
N LEU A 366 -1.33 4.02 14.07
CA LEU A 366 -0.46 4.81 14.94
C LEU A 366 -0.17 4.10 16.28
N THR A 367 -1.20 3.48 16.87
CA THR A 367 -1.08 2.73 18.12
C THR A 367 -0.20 1.49 17.94
N LEU A 368 -0.37 0.76 16.85
CA LEU A 368 0.44 -0.40 16.50
C LEU A 368 1.94 -0.04 16.47
N VAL A 369 2.26 1.00 15.72
CA VAL A 369 3.64 1.42 15.50
C VAL A 369 4.27 1.96 16.78
N ARG A 370 3.55 2.76 17.57
CA ARG A 370 4.02 3.25 18.87
C ARG A 370 4.23 2.13 19.90
N GLY A 371 3.47 1.06 19.78
CA GLY A 371 3.65 -0.16 20.58
C GLY A 371 4.85 -1.02 20.15
N GLY A 372 5.60 -0.62 19.11
CA GLY A 372 6.74 -1.38 18.58
C GLY A 372 6.34 -2.69 17.88
N ARG A 373 5.06 -2.87 17.56
CA ARG A 373 4.54 -4.06 16.87
C ARG A 373 4.50 -3.84 15.37
N LYS A 374 4.63 -4.94 14.61
CA LYS A 374 4.40 -4.98 13.18
C LYS A 374 3.22 -5.87 12.87
N ALA A 375 2.42 -5.48 11.90
CA ALA A 375 1.38 -6.31 11.34
C ALA A 375 1.99 -7.35 10.36
N PRO A 376 1.33 -8.48 10.16
CA PRO A 376 1.68 -9.41 9.07
C PRO A 376 1.66 -8.70 7.72
N PRO A 377 2.37 -9.24 6.71
CA PRO A 377 2.30 -8.70 5.34
C PRO A 377 0.86 -8.69 4.82
N LYS A 378 0.57 -7.71 3.95
CA LYS A 378 -0.78 -7.54 3.37
C LYS A 378 -1.86 -7.31 4.44
N SER A 379 -1.59 -6.44 5.39
CA SER A 379 -2.56 -6.00 6.42
C SER A 379 -3.32 -4.75 6.03
N THR A 380 -2.69 -3.85 5.26
CA THR A 380 -3.25 -2.56 4.86
C THR A 380 -3.10 -2.31 3.36
N TYR A 381 -4.11 -1.72 2.76
CA TYR A 381 -4.08 -1.25 1.38
C TYR A 381 -4.46 0.22 1.33
N PHE A 382 -3.49 1.10 1.12
CA PHE A 382 -3.73 2.52 0.95
C PHE A 382 -4.24 2.81 -0.46
N TYR A 383 -5.46 3.33 -0.55
CA TYR A 383 -6.15 3.59 -1.80
C TYR A 383 -6.30 5.11 -2.05
N PRO A 384 -6.19 5.57 -3.30
CA PRO A 384 -5.60 4.87 -4.43
C PRO A 384 -4.07 4.72 -4.25
N LYS A 385 -3.45 3.84 -5.03
CA LYS A 385 -1.99 3.73 -5.05
C LYS A 385 -1.37 4.99 -5.64
N LEU A 386 -0.15 5.33 -5.20
CA LEU A 386 0.66 6.37 -5.85
C LEU A 386 1.18 5.84 -7.18
N LEU A 387 1.18 6.69 -8.19
CA LEU A 387 1.79 6.33 -9.47
C LEU A 387 3.31 6.44 -9.40
N SER A 388 3.99 5.45 -9.97
CA SER A 388 5.42 5.51 -10.30
C SER A 388 5.65 6.38 -11.53
N GLY A 389 6.77 7.11 -11.55
CA GLY A 389 7.21 7.91 -12.71
C GLY A 389 6.68 9.34 -12.78
N LEU A 390 6.05 9.85 -11.70
CA LEU A 390 5.66 11.26 -11.60
C LEU A 390 6.83 12.15 -11.16
N VAL A 391 7.52 11.74 -10.10
CA VAL A 391 8.73 12.37 -9.58
C VAL A 391 9.73 11.27 -9.30
N LEU A 392 10.95 11.45 -9.79
CA LEU A 392 12.09 10.57 -9.59
C LEU A 392 13.19 11.33 -8.84
N ASP A 393 14.07 10.59 -8.17
CA ASP A 393 15.18 11.17 -7.44
C ASP A 393 16.49 10.48 -7.84
N LEU A 394 17.40 11.22 -8.47
CA LEU A 394 18.74 10.75 -8.83
C LEU A 394 19.68 10.88 -7.63
N LEU A 395 20.33 9.77 -7.25
CA LEU A 395 21.22 9.72 -6.08
C LEU A 395 22.65 10.20 -6.36
N ASP A 396 23.04 10.18 -7.63
CA ASP A 396 24.33 10.66 -8.10
C ASP A 396 24.13 12.04 -8.71
N GLY A 397 24.45 13.08 -7.97
CA GLY A 397 24.35 14.45 -8.41
C GLY A 397 25.32 15.35 -7.70
#